data_30d5a96b7b2cf38fe7731318855d085b
#
_entry.id   30d5a96b7b2cf38fe7731318855d085b
#
_cell.length_a   1.000
_cell.length_b   1.000
_cell.length_c   1.000
_cell.angle_alpha   90.00
_cell.angle_beta   90.00
_cell.angle_gamma   90.00
#
_symmetry.space_group_name_H-M   'P 1'
#
loop_
_entity.id
_entity.type
_entity.pdbx_description
1 polymer ?
#
loop_
_entity_poly.entity_id
_entity_poly.type
_entity_poly.pdbx_seq_one_letter_code
_entity_poly.pdbx_strand_id
1 'polypeptide(L)'
;VYKRQRLAEVMYEMGLDPRRDTKLHTVCIGAEPHSEEQRRRIEQLLGVKAYNCFGMSEMNGPGVAFECTEQNGLHVWEDNVIVEIIDPVTLQPVKEGEVGEMVLTTINREAMPLLRYRTRDLTCVLPGECPCGRTHKRLARFKGRSDDMIILKGVNLFTIQTEKIL
;
A
#
# COMPACT_ATOMS: atom_id res chain seq x y z
N VAL A 1 -2.50 -6.16 9.44
CA VAL A 1 -1.17 -6.51 9.93
C VAL A 1 -1.29 -7.24 11.26
N TYR A 2 -1.84 -6.65 12.32
CA TYR A 2 -1.97 -7.24 13.66
C TYR A 2 -2.70 -8.59 13.67
N LYS A 3 -3.76 -8.76 12.88
CA LYS A 3 -4.50 -10.03 12.78
C LYS A 3 -3.60 -11.20 12.34
N ARG A 4 -2.63 -10.95 11.45
CA ARG A 4 -1.73 -12.00 10.95
C ARG A 4 -0.66 -12.37 11.97
N GLN A 5 -0.18 -11.40 12.73
CA GLN A 5 0.72 -11.66 13.86
C GLN A 5 -0.01 -12.48 14.93
N ARG A 6 -1.24 -12.08 15.29
CA ARG A 6 -2.05 -12.84 16.26
C ARG A 6 -2.35 -14.26 15.80
N LEU A 7 -2.60 -14.46 14.49
CA LEU A 7 -2.78 -15.81 13.95
C LEU A 7 -1.55 -16.69 14.20
N ALA A 8 -0.35 -16.19 13.91
CA ALA A 8 0.87 -16.93 14.15
C ALA A 8 1.07 -17.24 15.65
N GLU A 9 0.83 -16.27 16.52
CA GLU A 9 0.91 -16.45 17.98
C GLU A 9 -0.05 -17.54 18.46
N VAL A 10 -1.32 -17.50 18.03
CA VAL A 10 -2.30 -18.54 18.38
C VAL A 10 -1.87 -19.91 17.89
N MET A 11 -1.31 -20.03 16.69
CA MET A 11 -0.78 -21.31 16.20
C MET A 11 0.35 -21.83 17.10
N TYR A 12 1.27 -20.97 17.51
CA TYR A 12 2.33 -21.36 18.44
C TYR A 12 1.79 -21.73 19.82
N GLU A 13 0.81 -21.01 20.34
CA GLU A 13 0.10 -21.36 21.59
C GLU A 13 -0.56 -22.75 21.51
N MET A 14 -1.03 -23.14 20.33
CA MET A 14 -1.58 -24.48 20.05
C MET A 14 -0.52 -25.57 19.78
N GLY A 15 0.77 -25.26 19.86
CA GLY A 15 1.87 -26.16 19.56
C GLY A 15 2.12 -26.38 18.07
N LEU A 16 1.56 -25.55 17.20
CA LEU A 16 1.75 -25.59 15.75
C LEU A 16 2.79 -24.58 15.33
N ASP A 17 3.73 -25.00 14.48
CA ASP A 17 4.66 -24.08 13.79
C ASP A 17 4.14 -23.79 12.37
N PRO A 18 3.68 -22.54 12.09
CA PRO A 18 3.15 -22.21 10.77
C PRO A 18 4.09 -22.56 9.61
N ARG A 19 5.40 -22.48 9.82
CA ARG A 19 6.42 -22.73 8.81
C ARG A 19 6.54 -24.21 8.44
N ARG A 20 6.18 -25.11 9.34
CA ARG A 20 6.26 -26.56 9.16
C ARG A 20 4.88 -27.17 8.94
N ASP A 21 3.88 -26.69 9.70
CA ASP A 21 2.58 -27.34 9.81
C ASP A 21 1.55 -26.77 8.86
N THR A 22 1.93 -25.77 8.02
CA THR A 22 1.10 -25.24 6.94
C THR A 22 1.79 -25.33 5.58
N LYS A 23 1.00 -25.15 4.52
CA LYS A 23 1.47 -25.00 3.13
C LYS A 23 1.42 -23.55 2.66
N LEU A 24 1.44 -22.59 3.58
CA LEU A 24 1.45 -21.17 3.24
C LEU A 24 2.82 -20.77 2.72
N HIS A 25 2.88 -20.14 1.54
CA HIS A 25 4.10 -19.62 0.95
C HIS A 25 4.05 -18.12 0.73
N THR A 26 2.85 -17.57 0.56
CA THR A 26 2.65 -16.17 0.20
C THR A 26 1.44 -15.60 0.95
N VAL A 27 1.55 -14.36 1.39
CA VAL A 27 0.43 -13.60 1.93
C VAL A 27 0.39 -12.22 1.30
N CYS A 28 -0.82 -11.71 1.04
CA CYS A 28 -1.03 -10.31 0.68
C CYS A 28 -1.36 -9.51 1.94
N ILE A 29 -0.70 -8.37 2.11
CA ILE A 29 -0.92 -7.43 3.20
C ILE A 29 -1.47 -6.14 2.60
N GLY A 30 -2.58 -5.67 3.10
CA GLY A 30 -3.22 -4.44 2.63
C GLY A 30 -4.26 -3.94 3.59
N ALA A 31 -5.02 -2.94 3.16
CA ALA A 31 -6.09 -2.24 3.90
C ALA A 31 -5.61 -1.36 5.07
N GLU A 32 -4.43 -1.60 5.60
CA GLU A 32 -3.85 -0.80 6.68
C GLU A 32 -2.39 -0.47 6.34
N PRO A 33 -1.92 0.74 6.62
CA PRO A 33 -0.50 1.06 6.54
C PRO A 33 0.29 0.13 7.46
N HIS A 34 1.50 -0.22 7.05
CA HIS A 34 2.40 -1.06 7.86
C HIS A 34 3.86 -0.70 7.58
N SER A 35 4.70 -0.90 8.58
CA SER A 35 6.13 -0.69 8.44
C SER A 35 6.83 -1.90 7.79
N GLU A 36 8.06 -1.69 7.34
CA GLU A 36 8.89 -2.78 6.81
C GLU A 36 9.24 -3.82 7.88
N GLU A 37 9.41 -3.37 9.12
CA GLU A 37 9.66 -4.23 10.28
C GLU A 37 8.46 -5.15 10.54
N GLN A 38 7.25 -4.61 10.49
CA GLN A 38 6.02 -5.39 10.65
C GLN A 38 5.88 -6.43 9.53
N ARG A 39 6.20 -6.08 8.28
CA ARG A 39 6.21 -7.03 7.16
C ARG A 39 7.21 -8.17 7.41
N ARG A 40 8.45 -7.84 7.74
CA ARG A 40 9.51 -8.83 8.03
C ARG A 40 9.13 -9.74 9.20
N ARG A 41 8.51 -9.18 10.24
CA ARG A 41 8.03 -9.97 11.36
C ARG A 41 6.97 -10.99 10.94
N ILE A 42 6.02 -10.61 10.09
CA ILE A 42 5.02 -11.53 9.54
C ILE A 42 5.70 -12.63 8.72
N GLU A 43 6.64 -12.27 7.85
CA GLU A 43 7.40 -13.23 7.04
C GLU A 43 8.14 -14.25 7.91
N GLN A 44 8.79 -13.79 8.96
CA GLN A 44 9.51 -14.64 9.91
C GLN A 44 8.59 -15.56 10.71
N LEU A 45 7.49 -15.02 11.25
CA LEU A 45 6.55 -15.77 12.08
C LEU A 45 5.80 -16.86 11.29
N LEU A 46 5.40 -16.55 10.07
CA LEU A 46 4.61 -17.46 9.24
C LEU A 46 5.44 -18.28 8.25
N GLY A 47 6.71 -17.93 8.02
CA GLY A 47 7.56 -18.58 7.01
C GLY A 47 7.12 -18.33 5.58
N VAL A 48 6.59 -17.13 5.30
CA VAL A 48 5.99 -16.74 4.01
C VAL A 48 6.69 -15.53 3.41
N LYS A 49 6.42 -15.26 2.13
CA LYS A 49 6.66 -13.95 1.51
C LYS A 49 5.40 -13.10 1.59
N ALA A 50 5.55 -11.87 2.10
CA ALA A 50 4.45 -10.94 2.28
C ALA A 50 4.54 -9.80 1.26
N TYR A 51 3.53 -9.69 0.39
CA TYR A 51 3.44 -8.66 -0.63
C TYR A 51 2.37 -7.63 -0.25
N ASN A 52 2.73 -6.36 -0.39
CA ASN A 52 1.78 -5.29 -0.17
C ASN A 52 0.78 -5.20 -1.33
N CYS A 53 -0.47 -4.94 -1.01
CA CYS A 53 -1.51 -4.65 -1.98
C CYS A 53 -2.30 -3.43 -1.55
N PHE A 54 -2.67 -2.62 -2.52
CA PHE A 54 -3.53 -1.46 -2.33
C PHE A 54 -4.83 -1.63 -3.09
N GLY A 55 -5.89 -1.24 -2.45
CA GLY A 55 -7.21 -1.16 -3.02
C GLY A 55 -8.15 -0.44 -2.07
N MET A 56 -9.32 -0.13 -2.59
CA MET A 56 -10.37 0.56 -1.86
C MET A 56 -11.72 0.13 -2.41
N SER A 57 -12.75 0.19 -1.55
CA SER A 57 -14.11 -0.26 -1.92
C SER A 57 -14.66 0.51 -3.11
N GLU A 58 -14.31 1.80 -3.20
CA GLU A 58 -14.68 2.68 -4.30
C GLU A 58 -14.12 2.25 -5.66
N MET A 59 -13.04 1.45 -5.66
CA MET A 59 -12.33 0.95 -6.85
C MET A 59 -12.48 -0.58 -7.04
N ASN A 60 -13.59 -1.17 -6.60
CA ASN A 60 -13.88 -2.62 -6.68
C ASN A 60 -13.01 -3.49 -5.76
N GLY A 61 -12.53 -2.96 -4.64
CA GLY A 61 -11.81 -3.74 -3.63
C GLY A 61 -10.29 -3.73 -3.81
N PRO A 62 -9.58 -4.83 -3.53
CA PRO A 62 -8.13 -4.84 -3.36
C PRO A 62 -7.31 -4.77 -4.64
N GLY A 63 -7.88 -4.43 -5.77
CA GLY A 63 -7.29 -4.60 -7.10
C GLY A 63 -6.70 -3.35 -7.74
N VAL A 64 -6.25 -2.32 -7.00
CA VAL A 64 -5.69 -1.10 -7.62
C VAL A 64 -4.21 -1.23 -7.92
N ALA A 65 -3.42 -1.71 -6.96
CA ALA A 65 -1.98 -1.88 -7.13
C ALA A 65 -1.40 -3.00 -6.24
N PHE A 66 -0.37 -3.70 -6.74
CA PHE A 66 0.25 -4.83 -6.06
C PHE A 66 1.78 -4.77 -6.14
N GLU A 67 2.47 -5.19 -5.09
CA GLU A 67 3.90 -5.47 -5.15
C GLU A 67 4.20 -6.68 -6.04
N CYS A 68 5.36 -6.66 -6.67
CA CYS A 68 5.98 -7.81 -7.32
C CYS A 68 7.04 -8.45 -6.41
N THR A 69 7.76 -9.43 -6.93
CA THR A 69 8.83 -10.15 -6.20
C THR A 69 9.96 -9.25 -5.70
N GLU A 70 10.17 -8.11 -6.34
CA GLU A 70 11.17 -7.11 -5.93
C GLU A 70 10.78 -6.35 -4.65
N GLN A 71 9.51 -6.39 -4.25
CA GLN A 71 8.97 -5.70 -3.07
C GLN A 71 9.35 -4.20 -3.02
N ASN A 72 9.48 -3.58 -4.18
CA ASN A 72 9.88 -2.20 -4.36
C ASN A 72 8.80 -1.40 -5.09
N GLY A 73 7.76 -1.05 -4.36
CA GLY A 73 6.60 -0.31 -4.86
C GLY A 73 5.51 -1.22 -5.44
N LEU A 74 4.32 -0.64 -5.55
CA LEU A 74 3.12 -1.31 -6.01
C LEU A 74 2.88 -0.99 -7.47
N HIS A 75 2.87 -1.99 -8.34
CA HIS A 75 2.50 -1.84 -9.74
C HIS A 75 1.00 -1.58 -9.86
N VAL A 76 0.66 -0.48 -10.51
CA VAL A 76 -0.72 -0.06 -10.76
C VAL A 76 -1.33 -0.93 -11.88
N TRP A 77 -2.57 -1.32 -11.74
CA TRP A 77 -3.31 -1.98 -12.81
C TRP A 77 -3.88 -0.93 -13.78
N GLU A 78 -3.01 -0.45 -14.67
CA GLU A 78 -3.30 0.65 -15.60
C GLU A 78 -4.33 0.33 -16.68
N ASP A 79 -4.70 -0.93 -16.83
CA ASP A 79 -5.84 -1.38 -17.64
C ASP A 79 -7.21 -1.17 -16.95
N ASN A 80 -7.21 -0.94 -15.65
CA ASN A 80 -8.43 -0.70 -14.87
C ASN A 80 -8.55 0.74 -14.36
N VAL A 81 -7.41 1.40 -14.07
CA VAL A 81 -7.41 2.73 -13.45
C VAL A 81 -6.31 3.62 -14.03
N ILE A 82 -6.61 4.90 -14.17
CA ILE A 82 -5.62 5.96 -14.40
C ILE A 82 -5.24 6.55 -13.05
N VAL A 83 -3.93 6.66 -12.79
CA VAL A 83 -3.39 7.27 -11.58
C VAL A 83 -2.73 8.61 -11.91
N GLU A 84 -3.11 9.63 -11.18
CA GLU A 84 -2.49 10.95 -11.14
C GLU A 84 -1.99 11.20 -9.72
N ILE A 85 -0.89 11.93 -9.57
CA ILE A 85 -0.42 12.45 -8.27
C ILE A 85 -0.45 13.97 -8.34
N ILE A 86 -1.16 14.59 -7.41
CA ILE A 86 -1.36 16.04 -7.39
C ILE A 86 -0.91 16.64 -6.05
N ASP A 87 -0.52 17.89 -6.08
CA ASP A 87 -0.39 18.67 -4.85
C ASP A 87 -1.77 18.87 -4.20
N PRO A 88 -1.97 18.52 -2.93
CA PRO A 88 -3.30 18.54 -2.29
C PRO A 88 -3.86 19.95 -2.10
N VAL A 89 -3.04 21.00 -2.18
CA VAL A 89 -3.41 22.41 -2.01
C VAL A 89 -3.67 23.09 -3.35
N THR A 90 -2.67 23.02 -4.26
CA THR A 90 -2.76 23.68 -5.57
C THR A 90 -3.56 22.90 -6.59
N LEU A 91 -3.77 21.60 -6.35
CA LEU A 91 -4.44 20.64 -7.24
C LEU A 91 -3.74 20.46 -8.59
N GLN A 92 -2.49 20.91 -8.69
CA GLN A 92 -1.67 20.72 -9.88
C GLN A 92 -0.92 19.39 -9.83
N PRO A 93 -0.66 18.74 -10.98
CA PRO A 93 0.18 17.56 -11.03
C PRO A 93 1.56 17.83 -10.45
N VAL A 94 2.10 16.89 -9.68
CA VAL A 94 3.49 16.92 -9.19
C VAL A 94 4.41 16.17 -10.14
N LYS A 95 5.72 16.38 -10.02
CA LYS A 95 6.72 15.64 -10.81
C LYS A 95 6.84 14.20 -10.31
N GLU A 96 7.29 13.33 -11.19
CA GLU A 96 7.63 11.95 -10.83
C GLU A 96 8.65 11.92 -9.70
N GLY A 97 8.40 11.08 -8.69
CA GLY A 97 9.19 11.01 -7.47
C GLY A 97 8.77 12.00 -6.38
N GLU A 98 8.00 13.03 -6.70
CA GLU A 98 7.46 13.97 -5.71
C GLU A 98 6.20 13.40 -5.06
N VAL A 99 6.08 13.59 -3.75
CA VAL A 99 4.92 13.14 -2.98
C VAL A 99 3.75 14.08 -3.17
N GLY A 100 2.60 13.51 -3.46
CA GLY A 100 1.33 14.23 -3.55
C GLY A 100 0.16 13.31 -3.21
N GLU A 101 -1.03 13.85 -3.35
CA GLU A 101 -2.27 13.12 -3.17
C GLU A 101 -2.60 12.31 -4.42
N MET A 102 -2.92 11.05 -4.21
CA MET A 102 -3.32 10.15 -5.30
C MET A 102 -4.75 10.42 -5.74
N VAL A 103 -4.91 10.54 -7.05
CA VAL A 103 -6.20 10.71 -7.72
C VAL A 103 -6.38 9.54 -8.68
N LEU A 104 -7.55 8.92 -8.66
CA LEU A 104 -7.88 7.76 -9.46
C LEU A 104 -9.06 8.02 -10.39
N THR A 105 -8.95 7.55 -11.61
CA THR A 105 -10.05 7.50 -12.60
C THR A 105 -10.26 6.04 -13.02
N THR A 106 -11.48 5.53 -12.93
CA THR A 106 -11.83 4.20 -13.42
C THR A 106 -12.01 4.20 -14.93
N ILE A 107 -11.50 3.16 -15.63
CA ILE A 107 -11.56 3.08 -17.09
C ILE A 107 -12.71 2.19 -17.54
N ASN A 108 -12.89 1.04 -16.89
CA ASN A 108 -13.77 -0.04 -17.34
C ASN A 108 -14.98 -0.27 -16.43
N ARG A 109 -15.36 0.74 -15.64
CA ARG A 109 -16.44 0.61 -14.67
C ARG A 109 -17.75 1.18 -15.24
N GLU A 110 -18.74 0.34 -15.44
CA GLU A 110 -20.06 0.74 -15.95
C GLU A 110 -20.95 1.37 -14.87
N ALA A 111 -21.04 0.68 -13.72
CA ALA A 111 -21.81 1.19 -12.59
C ALA A 111 -20.93 2.07 -11.69
N MET A 112 -21.38 3.29 -11.44
CA MET A 112 -20.69 4.28 -10.60
C MET A 112 -19.24 4.54 -11.04
N PRO A 113 -19.01 5.00 -12.29
CA PRO A 113 -17.68 5.39 -12.74
C PRO A 113 -17.17 6.57 -11.91
N LEU A 114 -15.90 6.52 -11.52
CA LEU A 114 -15.25 7.57 -10.78
C LEU A 114 -14.27 8.31 -11.68
N LEU A 115 -14.46 9.61 -11.82
CA LEU A 115 -13.58 10.48 -12.59
C LEU A 115 -12.81 11.38 -11.63
N ARG A 116 -11.48 11.29 -11.68
CA ARG A 116 -10.55 12.06 -10.85
C ARG A 116 -10.93 12.06 -9.35
N TYR A 117 -11.19 10.85 -8.84
CA TYR A 117 -11.52 10.65 -7.44
C TYR A 117 -10.30 10.89 -6.56
N ARG A 118 -10.39 11.85 -5.65
CA ARG A 118 -9.33 12.19 -4.69
C ARG A 118 -9.37 11.20 -3.53
N THR A 119 -8.35 10.34 -3.44
CA THR A 119 -8.31 9.28 -2.40
C THR A 119 -7.91 9.80 -1.03
N ARG A 120 -7.28 10.97 -0.99
CA ARG A 120 -6.60 11.57 0.17
C ARG A 120 -5.30 10.85 0.57
N ASP A 121 -4.99 9.73 -0.01
CA ASP A 121 -3.76 9.00 0.27
C ASP A 121 -2.54 9.69 -0.36
N LEU A 122 -1.47 9.83 0.42
CA LEU A 122 -0.23 10.46 0.00
C LEU A 122 0.81 9.42 -0.44
N THR A 123 1.24 9.53 -1.68
CA THR A 123 2.25 8.66 -2.29
C THR A 123 3.00 9.41 -3.40
N CYS A 124 3.87 8.73 -4.13
CA CYS A 124 4.46 9.22 -5.37
C CYS A 124 4.58 8.09 -6.39
N VAL A 125 4.71 8.43 -7.66
CA VAL A 125 5.14 7.47 -8.69
C VAL A 125 6.65 7.30 -8.56
N LEU A 126 7.11 6.05 -8.44
CA LEU A 126 8.53 5.71 -8.39
C LEU A 126 9.13 5.85 -9.78
N PRO A 127 10.26 6.54 -9.94
CA PRO A 127 10.94 6.68 -11.21
C PRO A 127 11.59 5.37 -11.66
N GLY A 128 11.81 5.26 -12.96
CA GLY A 128 12.55 4.16 -13.58
C GLY A 128 11.80 2.83 -13.65
N GLU A 129 12.43 1.88 -14.32
CA GLU A 129 11.87 0.55 -14.56
C GLU A 129 12.03 -0.37 -13.34
N CYS A 130 11.18 -1.38 -13.26
CA CYS A 130 11.29 -2.41 -12.25
C CYS A 130 12.07 -3.61 -12.81
N PRO A 131 13.04 -4.17 -12.05
CA PRO A 131 13.76 -5.38 -12.48
C PRO A 131 12.86 -6.59 -12.78
N CYS A 132 11.63 -6.59 -12.28
CA CYS A 132 10.65 -7.65 -12.58
C CYS A 132 10.16 -7.64 -14.06
N GLY A 133 10.53 -6.63 -14.86
CA GLY A 133 10.17 -6.49 -16.27
C GLY A 133 8.78 -5.92 -16.55
N ARG A 134 7.99 -5.58 -15.53
CA ARG A 134 6.70 -4.90 -15.71
C ARG A 134 6.90 -3.42 -16.02
N THR A 135 6.14 -2.92 -16.98
CA THR A 135 6.19 -1.52 -17.46
C THR A 135 5.17 -0.61 -16.76
N HIS A 136 4.26 -1.17 -15.98
CA HIS A 136 3.26 -0.41 -15.23
C HIS A 136 3.90 0.56 -14.24
N LYS A 137 3.29 1.72 -14.07
CA LYS A 137 3.68 2.68 -13.02
C LYS A 137 3.74 1.99 -11.66
N ARG A 138 4.71 2.41 -10.85
CA ARG A 138 4.85 1.93 -9.47
C ARG A 138 4.58 3.05 -8.49
N LEU A 139 3.72 2.79 -7.54
CA LEU A 139 3.48 3.68 -6.40
C LEU A 139 4.45 3.34 -5.27
N ALA A 140 5.01 4.36 -4.66
CA ALA A 140 5.71 4.20 -3.39
C ALA A 140 4.75 3.79 -2.27
N ARG A 141 5.28 3.40 -1.13
CA ARG A 141 4.46 3.19 0.07
C ARG A 141 3.73 4.46 0.47
N PHE A 142 2.50 4.30 0.87
CA PHE A 142 1.68 5.41 1.36
C PHE A 142 2.28 6.00 2.64
N LYS A 143 2.36 7.33 2.68
CA LYS A 143 2.92 8.08 3.82
C LYS A 143 1.86 8.46 4.86
N GLY A 144 0.60 8.32 4.52
CA GLY A 144 -0.56 8.72 5.30
C GLY A 144 -1.61 9.34 4.41
N ARG A 145 -2.53 10.07 5.01
CA ARG A 145 -3.62 10.78 4.31
C ARG A 145 -3.45 12.28 4.45
N SER A 146 -3.89 13.04 3.44
CA SER A 146 -3.85 14.51 3.45
C SER A 146 -4.83 15.12 4.46
N ASP A 147 -5.91 14.40 4.80
CA ASP A 147 -6.93 14.78 5.78
C ASP A 147 -6.62 14.33 7.21
N ASP A 148 -5.65 13.43 7.44
CA ASP A 148 -5.20 12.96 8.75
C ASP A 148 -3.88 13.62 9.19
N MET A 149 -3.39 14.59 8.42
CA MET A 149 -2.14 15.27 8.71
C MET A 149 -2.33 16.31 9.83
N ILE A 150 -1.52 16.20 10.87
CA ILE A 150 -1.47 17.16 11.97
C ILE A 150 -0.27 18.08 11.76
N ILE A 151 -0.50 19.38 11.75
CA ILE A 151 0.58 20.37 11.71
C ILE A 151 0.95 20.77 13.15
N LEU A 152 2.11 20.34 13.60
CA LEU A 152 2.62 20.71 14.94
C LEU A 152 3.84 21.61 14.78
N LYS A 153 3.72 22.88 15.20
CA LYS A 153 4.79 23.89 15.09
C LYS A 153 5.45 23.99 13.70
N GLY A 154 4.63 23.89 12.63
CA GLY A 154 5.10 23.95 11.25
C GLY A 154 5.67 22.65 10.69
N VAL A 155 5.63 21.55 11.45
CA VAL A 155 6.03 20.22 10.99
C VAL A 155 4.79 19.38 10.71
N ASN A 156 4.75 18.79 9.52
CA ASN A 156 3.69 17.86 9.14
C ASN A 156 3.92 16.50 9.79
N LEU A 157 3.03 16.10 10.68
CA LEU A 157 3.04 14.80 11.35
C LEU A 157 1.91 13.93 10.79
N PHE A 158 2.25 12.70 10.45
CA PHE A 158 1.30 11.68 10.04
C PHE A 158 1.16 10.63 11.15
N THR A 159 -0.04 10.13 11.37
CA THR A 159 -0.32 9.12 12.42
C THR A 159 0.57 7.89 12.31
N ILE A 160 0.93 7.46 11.09
CA ILE A 160 1.86 6.35 10.86
C ILE A 160 3.28 6.60 11.41
N GLN A 161 3.68 7.86 11.61
CA GLN A 161 4.99 8.18 12.17
C GLN A 161 5.05 7.97 13.68
N THR A 162 3.92 8.09 14.37
CA THR A 162 3.82 7.87 15.82
C THR A 162 3.91 6.39 16.18
N GLU A 163 3.49 5.47 15.30
CA GLU A 163 3.64 4.02 15.50
C GLU A 163 5.10 3.54 15.52
N LYS A 164 6.03 4.33 15.01
CA LYS A 164 7.47 4.00 15.04
C LYS A 164 8.14 4.36 16.36
N ILE A 165 7.46 5.11 17.22
CA ILE A 165 7.99 5.63 18.48
C ILE A 165 7.48 4.81 19.67
N LEU A 166 6.40 4.09 19.51
CA LEU A 166 5.80 3.16 20.46
C LEU A 166 6.22 1.71 20.18
#